data_432a640803355dd7df1b12ae3f8efb22
#
_entry.id   432a640803355dd7df1b12ae3f8efb22
#
_cell.length_a   1.000
_cell.length_b   1.000
_cell.length_c   1.000
_cell.angle_alpha   90.00
_cell.angle_beta   90.00
_cell.angle_gamma   90.00
#
_symmetry.space_group_name_H-M   'P 1'
#
loop_
_entity.id
_entity.type
_entity.pdbx_description
1 polymer ?
#
loop_
_entity_poly.entity_id
_entity_poly.type
_entity_poly.pdbx_seq_one_letter_code
_entity_poly.pdbx_strand_id
1 'polypeptide(L)'
;SWDWQVFCKDTIDGEIVPRCFGGAGDVTYLDWLLSAWGWTLSVSLLALGVALVLGSIMGILRTAPHRGWVLLGNAWTELFRNVPLLVQIFLWYHVVPALIPPLRGVPSFILVVLGLGLFTSARISEQVRAGIQSLTGGQRMAGLAMGFTLPQTYRYVLLPMAFRIVIPPLTSESMNIVKNSAVAFAVSISELTLFALQAQEETARGIEIYLAV
;
A
#
# COMPACT_ATOMS: atom_id res chain seq x y z
N SER A 1 12.34 -15.88 31.03
CA SER A 1 12.58 -14.46 31.41
C SER A 1 12.64 -13.63 30.14
N TRP A 2 12.03 -12.46 30.16
CA TRP A 2 12.06 -11.49 29.10
C TRP A 2 13.50 -10.96 28.96
N ASP A 3 14.00 -10.89 27.73
CA ASP A 3 15.35 -10.44 27.43
C ASP A 3 15.32 -9.43 26.28
N TRP A 4 15.15 -8.17 26.61
CA TRP A 4 15.16 -7.06 25.66
C TRP A 4 16.56 -6.70 25.15
N GLN A 5 17.62 -7.26 25.74
CA GLN A 5 19.00 -7.05 25.29
C GLN A 5 19.25 -7.70 23.91
N VAL A 6 18.33 -8.54 23.44
CA VAL A 6 18.40 -9.13 22.10
C VAL A 6 18.55 -8.06 21.00
N PHE A 7 17.93 -6.91 21.16
CA PHE A 7 18.03 -5.82 20.19
C PHE A 7 19.39 -5.11 20.17
N CYS A 8 20.19 -5.29 21.22
CA CYS A 8 21.55 -4.75 21.32
C CYS A 8 22.62 -5.76 20.88
N LYS A 9 22.24 -6.96 20.44
CA LYS A 9 23.16 -7.96 19.90
C LYS A 9 23.57 -7.62 18.48
N ASP A 10 24.83 -7.88 18.15
CA ASP A 10 25.31 -7.85 16.79
C ASP A 10 24.71 -9.02 15.98
N THR A 11 24.39 -8.79 14.71
CA THR A 11 23.79 -9.78 13.83
C THR A 11 24.79 -10.83 13.32
N ILE A 12 26.09 -10.57 13.43
CA ILE A 12 27.16 -11.46 12.97
C ILE A 12 27.70 -12.28 14.12
N ASP A 13 28.16 -11.64 15.19
CA ASP A 13 28.87 -12.29 16.31
C ASP A 13 27.95 -12.67 17.47
N GLY A 14 26.73 -12.12 17.52
CA GLY A 14 25.76 -12.36 18.60
C GLY A 14 26.16 -11.76 19.93
N GLU A 15 27.22 -10.96 20.00
CA GLU A 15 27.67 -10.27 21.21
C GLU A 15 26.83 -9.02 21.49
N ILE A 16 26.69 -8.68 22.78
CA ILE A 16 25.97 -7.48 23.19
C ILE A 16 26.88 -6.25 23.00
N VAL A 17 26.46 -5.35 22.11
CA VAL A 17 27.17 -4.12 21.84
C VAL A 17 26.85 -3.09 22.94
N PRO A 18 27.83 -2.37 23.52
CA PRO A 18 27.62 -1.39 24.59
C PRO A 18 26.66 -0.25 24.20
N ARG A 19 26.59 0.04 22.92
CA ARG A 19 25.60 0.96 22.34
C ARG A 19 24.67 0.15 21.43
N CYS A 20 23.36 0.13 21.74
CA CYS A 20 22.37 -0.58 20.91
C CYS A 20 22.31 -0.08 19.46
N PHE A 21 22.78 1.14 19.21
CA PHE A 21 22.99 1.65 17.85
C PHE A 21 24.43 1.30 17.43
N GLY A 22 24.57 0.47 16.43
CA GLY A 22 25.87 0.05 15.92
C GLY A 22 26.72 1.24 15.47
N GLY A 23 28.03 1.14 15.73
CA GLY A 23 29.05 2.02 15.16
C GLY A 23 29.50 1.51 13.78
N ALA A 24 30.56 2.11 13.25
CA ALA A 24 31.13 1.70 11.96
C ALA A 24 31.63 0.22 12.04
N GLY A 25 30.85 -0.69 11.51
CA GLY A 25 31.16 -2.12 11.44
C GLY A 25 30.21 -3.06 12.18
N ASP A 26 29.46 -2.56 13.18
CA ASP A 26 28.52 -3.38 13.95
C ASP A 26 27.09 -3.09 13.53
N VAL A 27 26.34 -4.10 13.12
CA VAL A 27 24.90 -4.01 12.79
C VAL A 27 24.13 -4.79 13.83
N THR A 28 23.42 -4.07 14.71
CA THR A 28 22.59 -4.68 15.76
C THR A 28 21.20 -5.05 15.23
N TYR A 29 20.51 -5.92 15.94
CA TYR A 29 19.09 -6.22 15.63
C TYR A 29 18.19 -4.97 15.73
N LEU A 30 18.55 -3.98 16.55
CA LEU A 30 17.83 -2.70 16.59
C LEU A 30 18.01 -1.92 15.28
N ASP A 31 19.22 -1.84 14.74
CA ASP A 31 19.48 -1.19 13.44
C ASP A 31 18.69 -1.88 12.33
N TRP A 32 18.66 -3.20 12.33
CA TRP A 32 17.89 -3.98 11.38
C TRP A 32 16.37 -3.74 11.52
N LEU A 33 15.85 -3.70 12.75
CA LEU A 33 14.45 -3.37 13.03
C LEU A 33 14.07 -1.98 12.48
N LEU A 34 14.89 -0.97 12.72
CA LEU A 34 14.66 0.40 12.23
C LEU A 34 14.71 0.46 10.71
N SER A 35 15.63 -0.27 10.07
CA SER A 35 15.68 -0.40 8.63
C SER A 35 14.42 -1.09 8.08
N ALA A 36 13.94 -2.16 8.72
CA ALA A 36 12.71 -2.85 8.35
C ALA A 36 11.47 -1.95 8.47
N TRP A 37 11.39 -1.13 9.53
CA TRP A 37 10.35 -0.10 9.65
C TRP A 37 10.41 0.90 8.50
N GLY A 38 11.60 1.35 8.12
CA GLY A 38 11.82 2.23 6.97
C GLY A 38 11.28 1.62 5.67
N TRP A 39 11.56 0.35 5.40
CA TRP A 39 11.05 -0.37 4.23
C TRP A 39 9.52 -0.49 4.25
N THR A 40 8.94 -0.91 5.37
CA THR A 40 7.48 -1.03 5.53
C THR A 40 6.78 0.30 5.28
N LEU A 41 7.25 1.38 5.88
CA LEU A 41 6.66 2.71 5.72
C LEU A 41 6.83 3.24 4.29
N SER A 42 8.00 3.05 3.68
CA SER A 42 8.27 3.49 2.30
C SER A 42 7.38 2.77 1.29
N VAL A 43 7.28 1.44 1.38
CA VAL A 43 6.38 0.64 0.54
C VAL A 43 4.93 1.10 0.71
N SER A 44 4.49 1.25 1.95
CA SER A 44 3.10 1.61 2.27
C SER A 44 2.74 3.00 1.77
N LEU A 45 3.60 4.00 1.97
CA LEU A 45 3.34 5.37 1.54
C LEU A 45 3.32 5.51 0.02
N LEU A 46 4.27 4.89 -0.67
CA LEU A 46 4.32 4.92 -2.14
C LEU A 46 3.14 4.15 -2.75
N ALA A 47 2.82 2.97 -2.22
CA ALA A 47 1.67 2.20 -2.66
C ALA A 47 0.34 2.94 -2.38
N LEU A 48 0.22 3.63 -1.25
CA LEU A 48 -0.94 4.49 -0.95
C LEU A 48 -1.07 5.62 -1.96
N GLY A 49 0.03 6.27 -2.33
CA GLY A 49 0.04 7.30 -3.37
C GLY A 49 -0.50 6.78 -4.71
N VAL A 50 0.01 5.64 -5.17
CA VAL A 50 -0.46 4.96 -6.39
C VAL A 50 -1.96 4.61 -6.27
N ALA A 51 -2.36 4.04 -5.14
CA ALA A 51 -3.74 3.63 -4.90
C ALA A 51 -4.71 4.81 -4.87
N LEU A 52 -4.34 5.92 -4.25
CA LEU A 52 -5.16 7.13 -4.20
C LEU A 52 -5.37 7.73 -5.59
N VAL A 53 -4.31 7.85 -6.38
CA VAL A 53 -4.40 8.41 -7.73
C VAL A 53 -5.25 7.51 -8.63
N LEU A 54 -4.88 6.25 -8.78
CA LEU A 54 -5.57 5.32 -9.69
C LEU A 54 -6.98 4.98 -9.19
N GLY A 55 -7.14 4.76 -7.89
CA GLY A 55 -8.44 4.48 -7.30
C GLY A 55 -9.42 5.64 -7.44
N SER A 56 -8.96 6.87 -7.26
CA SER A 56 -9.78 8.06 -7.46
C SER A 56 -10.18 8.23 -8.92
N ILE A 57 -9.24 8.07 -9.85
CA ILE A 57 -9.53 8.14 -11.28
C ILE A 57 -10.58 7.09 -11.67
N MET A 58 -10.35 5.83 -11.31
CA MET A 58 -11.27 4.74 -11.66
C MET A 58 -12.63 4.87 -10.98
N GLY A 59 -12.68 5.34 -9.74
CA GLY A 59 -13.92 5.61 -9.03
C GLY A 59 -14.73 6.73 -9.66
N ILE A 60 -14.09 7.79 -10.12
CA ILE A 60 -14.73 8.89 -10.85
C ILE A 60 -15.27 8.39 -12.20
N LEU A 61 -14.49 7.63 -12.96
CA LEU A 61 -14.92 7.05 -14.24
C LEU A 61 -16.15 6.16 -14.10
N ARG A 62 -16.29 5.45 -12.99
CA ARG A 62 -17.46 4.60 -12.70
C ARG A 62 -18.75 5.40 -12.46
N THR A 63 -18.66 6.70 -12.23
CA THR A 63 -19.82 7.61 -12.08
C THR A 63 -20.09 8.43 -13.33
N ALA A 64 -19.24 8.34 -14.36
CA ALA A 64 -19.37 9.10 -15.59
C ALA A 64 -20.61 8.69 -16.38
N PRO A 65 -21.20 9.60 -17.18
CA PRO A 65 -22.38 9.30 -17.98
C PRO A 65 -22.08 8.38 -19.18
N HIS A 66 -20.84 8.32 -19.63
CA HIS A 66 -20.42 7.51 -20.78
C HIS A 66 -20.16 6.06 -20.36
N ARG A 67 -20.86 5.12 -20.99
CA ARG A 67 -20.77 3.68 -20.67
C ARG A 67 -19.36 3.10 -20.79
N GLY A 68 -18.56 3.57 -21.75
CA GLY A 68 -17.18 3.11 -21.94
C GLY A 68 -16.29 3.39 -20.73
N TRP A 69 -16.39 4.56 -20.15
CA TRP A 69 -15.64 4.92 -18.95
C TRP A 69 -16.08 4.11 -17.73
N VAL A 70 -17.39 3.92 -17.58
CA VAL A 70 -17.93 3.08 -16.49
C VAL A 70 -17.45 1.65 -16.63
N LEU A 71 -17.44 1.11 -17.84
CA LEU A 71 -16.96 -0.25 -18.11
C LEU A 71 -15.47 -0.39 -17.78
N LEU A 72 -14.64 0.58 -18.17
CA LEU A 72 -13.21 0.60 -17.85
C LEU A 72 -12.98 0.59 -16.34
N GLY A 73 -13.65 1.48 -15.61
CA GLY A 73 -13.51 1.56 -14.14
C GLY A 73 -14.00 0.31 -13.43
N ASN A 74 -15.10 -0.29 -13.90
CA ASN A 74 -15.62 -1.55 -13.36
C ASN A 74 -14.67 -2.72 -13.65
N ALA A 75 -14.15 -2.84 -14.87
CA ALA A 75 -13.20 -3.89 -15.23
C ALA A 75 -11.92 -3.82 -14.40
N TRP A 76 -11.38 -2.63 -14.22
CA TRP A 76 -10.23 -2.39 -13.34
C TRP A 76 -10.49 -2.85 -11.91
N THR A 77 -11.60 -2.41 -11.34
CA THR A 77 -11.96 -2.71 -9.95
C THR A 77 -12.19 -4.20 -9.76
N GLU A 78 -12.92 -4.85 -10.63
CA GLU A 78 -13.18 -6.30 -10.60
C GLU A 78 -11.89 -7.11 -10.74
N LEU A 79 -10.99 -6.73 -11.65
CA LEU A 79 -9.73 -7.42 -11.87
C LEU A 79 -8.88 -7.43 -10.60
N PHE A 80 -8.61 -6.25 -10.02
CA PHE A 80 -7.71 -6.14 -8.89
C PHE A 80 -8.35 -6.50 -7.54
N ARG A 81 -9.67 -6.50 -7.44
CA ARG A 81 -10.39 -6.95 -6.25
C ARG A 81 -10.47 -8.46 -6.13
N ASN A 82 -10.68 -9.16 -7.26
CA ASN A 82 -10.98 -10.59 -7.27
C ASN A 82 -9.72 -11.48 -7.21
N VAL A 83 -8.54 -10.94 -7.52
CA VAL A 83 -7.28 -11.67 -7.41
C VAL A 83 -6.67 -11.44 -6.04
N PRO A 84 -6.34 -12.49 -5.25
CA PRO A 84 -5.70 -12.34 -3.96
C PRO A 84 -4.39 -11.55 -4.06
N LEU A 85 -4.13 -10.69 -3.07
CA LEU A 85 -2.95 -9.83 -3.07
C LEU A 85 -1.63 -10.60 -3.24
N LEU A 86 -1.46 -11.69 -2.51
CA LEU A 86 -0.24 -12.51 -2.60
C LEU A 86 -0.02 -13.05 -4.03
N VAL A 87 -1.09 -13.48 -4.69
CA VAL A 87 -1.04 -13.93 -6.08
C VAL A 87 -0.64 -12.79 -7.01
N GLN A 88 -1.19 -11.60 -6.82
CA GLN A 88 -0.80 -10.41 -7.60
C GLN A 88 0.68 -10.09 -7.43
N ILE A 89 1.21 -10.11 -6.21
CA ILE A 89 2.63 -9.85 -5.94
C ILE A 89 3.52 -10.87 -6.66
N PHE A 90 3.19 -12.16 -6.60
CA PHE A 90 3.92 -13.19 -7.35
C PHE A 90 3.84 -12.99 -8.86
N LEU A 91 2.69 -12.60 -9.39
CA LEU A 91 2.55 -12.30 -10.81
C LEU A 91 3.43 -11.11 -11.22
N TRP A 92 3.42 -10.03 -10.47
CA TRP A 92 4.25 -8.86 -10.72
C TRP A 92 5.74 -9.15 -10.65
N TYR A 93 6.16 -10.02 -9.72
CA TYR A 93 7.56 -10.33 -9.51
C TYR A 93 8.09 -11.40 -10.49
N HIS A 94 7.35 -12.47 -10.70
CA HIS A 94 7.82 -13.63 -11.47
C HIS A 94 7.31 -13.65 -12.90
N VAL A 95 6.05 -13.31 -13.15
CA VAL A 95 5.38 -13.53 -14.43
C VAL A 95 5.49 -12.32 -15.35
N VAL A 96 5.15 -11.14 -14.86
CA VAL A 96 5.14 -9.92 -15.67
C VAL A 96 6.51 -9.58 -16.25
N PRO A 97 7.63 -9.64 -15.52
CA PRO A 97 8.96 -9.43 -16.10
C PRO A 97 9.36 -10.49 -17.13
N ALA A 98 8.83 -11.71 -17.03
CA ALA A 98 9.07 -12.75 -18.01
C ALA A 98 8.36 -12.48 -19.34
N LEU A 99 7.13 -11.95 -19.26
CA LEU A 99 6.31 -11.64 -20.43
C LEU A 99 6.65 -10.29 -21.05
N ILE A 100 7.05 -9.32 -20.25
CA ILE A 100 7.34 -7.95 -20.66
C ILE A 100 8.84 -7.67 -20.43
N PRO A 101 9.72 -7.90 -21.42
CA PRO A 101 11.17 -7.79 -21.27
C PRO A 101 11.67 -6.48 -20.68
N PRO A 102 11.10 -5.29 -21.00
CA PRO A 102 11.50 -4.04 -20.38
C PRO A 102 11.39 -3.98 -18.87
N LEU A 103 10.54 -4.83 -18.25
CA LEU A 103 10.34 -4.89 -16.80
C LEU A 103 11.32 -5.80 -16.07
N ARG A 104 12.18 -6.55 -16.77
CA ARG A 104 13.14 -7.49 -16.18
C ARG A 104 14.19 -6.82 -15.29
N GLY A 105 14.49 -5.55 -15.51
CA GLY A 105 15.44 -4.78 -14.71
C GLY A 105 14.81 -3.94 -13.60
N VAL A 106 13.50 -4.02 -13.41
CA VAL A 106 12.79 -3.23 -12.38
C VAL A 106 13.03 -3.84 -11.01
N PRO A 107 13.46 -3.03 -10.01
CA PRO A 107 13.65 -3.52 -8.64
C PRO A 107 12.38 -4.11 -8.05
N SER A 108 12.50 -5.16 -7.24
CA SER A 108 11.38 -5.81 -6.56
C SER A 108 10.57 -4.84 -5.71
N PHE A 109 11.21 -3.85 -5.12
CA PHE A 109 10.55 -2.77 -4.37
C PHE A 109 9.47 -2.06 -5.21
N ILE A 110 9.80 -1.66 -6.44
CA ILE A 110 8.84 -0.98 -7.34
C ILE A 110 7.71 -1.92 -7.73
N LEU A 111 8.00 -3.19 -8.01
CA LEU A 111 6.98 -4.18 -8.35
C LEU A 111 6.00 -4.42 -7.21
N VAL A 112 6.49 -4.45 -5.96
CA VAL A 112 5.64 -4.58 -4.77
C VAL A 112 4.80 -3.33 -4.57
N VAL A 113 5.38 -2.14 -4.71
CA VAL A 113 4.64 -0.86 -4.63
C VAL A 113 3.51 -0.83 -5.66
N LEU A 114 3.79 -1.23 -6.91
CA LEU A 114 2.76 -1.31 -7.95
C LEU A 114 1.69 -2.35 -7.61
N GLY A 115 2.07 -3.57 -7.26
CA GLY A 115 1.13 -4.63 -6.94
C GLY A 115 0.22 -4.27 -5.77
N LEU A 116 0.77 -3.76 -4.68
CA LEU A 116 0.03 -3.32 -3.50
C LEU A 116 -0.83 -2.09 -3.81
N GLY A 117 -0.30 -1.14 -4.57
CA GLY A 117 -1.03 0.06 -5.00
C GLY A 117 -2.21 -0.27 -5.90
N LEU A 118 -2.05 -1.14 -6.89
CA LEU A 118 -3.12 -1.57 -7.78
C LEU A 118 -4.22 -2.35 -7.04
N PHE A 119 -3.84 -3.25 -6.15
CA PHE A 119 -4.79 -3.97 -5.32
C PHE A 119 -5.62 -3.01 -4.45
N THR A 120 -4.99 -2.06 -3.79
CA THR A 120 -5.67 -1.09 -2.93
C THR A 120 -6.48 -0.08 -3.75
N SER A 121 -6.05 0.24 -4.98
CA SER A 121 -6.78 1.14 -5.88
C SER A 121 -8.20 0.66 -6.18
N ALA A 122 -8.42 -0.64 -6.27
CA ALA A 122 -9.76 -1.21 -6.47
C ALA A 122 -10.70 -0.88 -5.30
N ARG A 123 -10.22 -0.97 -4.07
CA ARG A 123 -10.99 -0.61 -2.86
C ARG A 123 -11.27 0.87 -2.79
N ILE A 124 -10.27 1.71 -3.08
CA ILE A 124 -10.44 3.17 -3.12
C ILE A 124 -11.40 3.57 -4.24
N SER A 125 -11.36 2.92 -5.39
CA SER A 125 -12.33 3.13 -6.48
C SER A 125 -13.77 2.90 -6.00
N GLU A 126 -14.03 1.86 -5.24
CA GLU A 126 -15.36 1.60 -4.67
C GLU A 126 -15.79 2.69 -3.69
N GLN A 127 -14.89 3.14 -2.82
CA GLN A 127 -15.17 4.18 -1.84
C GLN A 127 -15.43 5.53 -2.49
N VAL A 128 -14.64 5.91 -3.50
CA VAL A 128 -14.83 7.16 -4.27
C VAL A 128 -16.14 7.12 -5.04
N ARG A 129 -16.44 6.03 -5.71
CA ARG A 129 -17.73 5.84 -6.37
C ARG A 129 -18.90 6.00 -5.40
N ALA A 130 -18.85 5.29 -4.27
CA ALA A 130 -19.88 5.36 -3.24
C ALA A 130 -20.04 6.80 -2.68
N GLY A 131 -18.93 7.49 -2.46
CA GLY A 131 -18.95 8.88 -2.00
C GLY A 131 -19.61 9.82 -2.99
N ILE A 132 -19.32 9.71 -4.27
CA ILE A 132 -19.95 10.53 -5.33
C ILE A 132 -21.43 10.18 -5.47
N GLN A 133 -21.78 8.91 -5.46
CA GLN A 133 -23.18 8.45 -5.62
C GLN A 133 -24.04 8.74 -4.38
N SER A 134 -23.44 8.94 -3.22
CA SER A 134 -24.17 9.35 -2.00
C SER A 134 -24.66 10.81 -2.06
N LEU A 135 -24.09 11.62 -2.95
CA LEU A 135 -24.54 12.98 -3.18
C LEU A 135 -25.87 12.97 -3.94
N THR A 136 -26.77 13.86 -3.55
CA THR A 136 -28.07 13.99 -4.24
C THR A 136 -27.87 14.44 -5.68
N GLY A 137 -28.69 13.92 -6.61
CA GLY A 137 -28.65 14.33 -8.02
C GLY A 137 -28.79 15.84 -8.23
N GLY A 138 -29.42 16.54 -7.28
CA GLY A 138 -29.51 17.99 -7.25
C GLY A 138 -28.19 18.73 -7.25
N GLN A 139 -27.13 18.18 -6.63
CA GLN A 139 -25.80 18.79 -6.62
C GLN A 139 -25.19 18.86 -8.02
N ARG A 140 -25.30 17.78 -8.79
CA ARG A 140 -24.85 17.74 -10.18
C ARG A 140 -25.65 18.70 -11.05
N MET A 141 -26.97 18.69 -10.91
CA MET A 141 -27.87 19.58 -11.63
C MET A 141 -27.62 21.04 -11.29
N ALA A 142 -27.38 21.37 -10.01
CA ALA A 142 -27.06 22.72 -9.57
C ALA A 142 -25.77 23.23 -10.22
N GLY A 143 -24.72 22.42 -10.30
CA GLY A 143 -23.48 22.77 -10.98
C GLY A 143 -23.68 23.07 -12.46
N LEU A 144 -24.41 22.21 -13.17
CA LEU A 144 -24.75 22.42 -14.58
C LEU A 144 -25.63 23.66 -14.80
N ALA A 145 -26.60 23.91 -13.90
CA ALA A 145 -27.46 25.06 -13.95
C ALA A 145 -26.70 26.40 -13.73
N MET A 146 -25.59 26.36 -12.99
CA MET A 146 -24.69 27.52 -12.80
C MET A 146 -23.77 27.77 -14.01
N GLY A 147 -23.91 27.02 -15.09
CA GLY A 147 -23.09 27.15 -16.30
C GLY A 147 -21.77 26.39 -16.28
N PHE A 148 -21.52 25.55 -15.28
CA PHE A 148 -20.35 24.68 -15.26
C PHE A 148 -20.47 23.56 -16.31
N THR A 149 -19.37 23.27 -16.98
CA THR A 149 -19.25 22.03 -17.76
C THR A 149 -19.24 20.82 -16.84
N LEU A 150 -19.46 19.63 -17.35
CA LEU A 150 -19.43 18.42 -16.55
C LEU A 150 -18.09 18.24 -15.79
N PRO A 151 -16.91 18.37 -16.42
CA PRO A 151 -15.62 18.34 -15.70
C PRO A 151 -15.50 19.41 -14.61
N GLN A 152 -16.00 20.61 -14.86
CA GLN A 152 -16.01 21.70 -13.87
C GLN A 152 -16.95 21.39 -12.71
N THR A 153 -18.10 20.79 -12.95
CA THR A 153 -19.04 20.33 -11.93
C THR A 153 -18.40 19.28 -11.03
N TYR A 154 -17.68 18.30 -11.60
CA TYR A 154 -16.91 17.36 -10.82
C TYR A 154 -15.86 18.05 -9.97
N ARG A 155 -15.05 18.91 -10.56
CA ARG A 155 -13.93 19.57 -9.88
C ARG A 155 -14.37 20.50 -8.74
N TYR A 156 -15.40 21.31 -8.97
CA TYR A 156 -15.76 22.39 -8.05
C TYR A 156 -16.92 22.04 -7.10
N VAL A 157 -17.74 21.08 -7.45
CA VAL A 157 -18.95 20.74 -6.69
C VAL A 157 -18.89 19.32 -6.14
N LEU A 158 -18.82 18.31 -7.00
CA LEU A 158 -18.98 16.92 -6.60
C LEU A 158 -17.77 16.37 -5.84
N LEU A 159 -16.56 16.53 -6.35
CA LEU A 159 -15.37 15.98 -5.74
C LEU A 159 -15.03 16.56 -4.38
N PRO A 160 -15.11 17.89 -4.14
CA PRO A 160 -14.87 18.44 -2.80
C PRO A 160 -15.83 17.88 -1.74
N MET A 161 -17.08 17.66 -2.09
CA MET A 161 -18.08 17.08 -1.19
C MET A 161 -17.86 15.57 -1.00
N ALA A 162 -17.61 14.85 -2.09
CA ALA A 162 -17.38 13.41 -2.07
C ALA A 162 -16.14 13.03 -1.25
N PHE A 163 -15.03 13.75 -1.40
CA PHE A 163 -13.82 13.48 -0.64
C PHE A 163 -14.00 13.66 0.88
N ARG A 164 -14.83 14.58 1.32
CA ARG A 164 -15.17 14.70 2.75
C ARG A 164 -15.87 13.44 3.29
N ILE A 165 -16.67 12.79 2.45
CA ILE A 165 -17.34 11.52 2.81
C ILE A 165 -16.35 10.35 2.77
N VAL A 166 -15.39 10.39 1.86
CA VAL A 166 -14.44 9.29 1.60
C VAL A 166 -13.25 9.31 2.59
N ILE A 167 -12.89 10.45 3.18
CA ILE A 167 -11.75 10.56 4.10
C ILE A 167 -11.77 9.51 5.23
N PRO A 168 -12.87 9.28 5.99
CA PRO A 168 -12.89 8.26 7.04
C PRO A 168 -12.58 6.84 6.53
N PRO A 169 -13.22 6.32 5.46
CA PRO A 169 -12.85 5.05 4.87
C PRO A 169 -11.39 4.99 4.38
N LEU A 170 -10.85 6.09 3.83
CA LEU A 170 -9.45 6.16 3.40
C LEU A 170 -8.47 5.98 4.57
N THR A 171 -8.81 6.42 5.76
CA THR A 171 -8.00 6.18 6.96
C THR A 171 -7.87 4.68 7.23
N SER A 172 -8.96 3.94 7.12
CA SER A 172 -8.94 2.47 7.26
C SER A 172 -8.10 1.80 6.17
N GLU A 173 -8.20 2.27 4.92
CA GLU A 173 -7.37 1.74 3.83
C GLU A 173 -5.88 2.06 4.02
N SER A 174 -5.55 3.21 4.58
CA SER A 174 -4.16 3.54 4.92
C SER A 174 -3.58 2.58 5.96
N MET A 175 -4.36 2.18 6.96
CA MET A 175 -3.96 1.16 7.93
C MET A 175 -3.86 -0.23 7.30
N ASN A 176 -4.79 -0.57 6.42
CA ASN A 176 -4.80 -1.85 5.73
C ASN A 176 -3.59 -2.01 4.81
N ILE A 177 -3.16 -0.94 4.15
CA ILE A 177 -2.00 -1.00 3.25
C ILE A 177 -0.71 -1.28 4.03
N VAL A 178 -0.57 -0.73 5.25
CA VAL A 178 0.57 -1.06 6.12
C VAL A 178 0.55 -2.53 6.52
N LYS A 179 -0.61 -3.08 6.88
CA LYS A 179 -0.74 -4.52 7.19
C LYS A 179 -0.46 -5.39 5.96
N ASN A 180 -0.98 -5.00 4.81
CA ASN A 180 -0.81 -5.75 3.56
C ASN A 180 0.63 -5.68 3.02
N SER A 181 1.43 -4.70 3.42
CA SER A 181 2.85 -4.62 3.03
C SER A 181 3.66 -5.82 3.52
N ALA A 182 3.16 -6.54 4.52
CA ALA A 182 3.77 -7.79 4.98
C ALA A 182 3.98 -8.83 3.87
N VAL A 183 3.14 -8.83 2.84
CA VAL A 183 3.33 -9.74 1.68
C VAL A 183 4.63 -9.49 0.90
N ALA A 184 5.28 -8.34 1.12
CA ALA A 184 6.56 -8.02 0.51
C ALA A 184 7.68 -9.00 0.91
N PHE A 185 7.55 -9.71 2.06
CA PHE A 185 8.51 -10.74 2.44
C PHE A 185 8.61 -11.86 1.39
N ALA A 186 7.52 -12.13 0.68
CA ALA A 186 7.47 -13.18 -0.35
C ALA A 186 8.42 -12.92 -1.53
N VAL A 187 8.85 -11.67 -1.71
CA VAL A 187 9.82 -11.27 -2.73
C VAL A 187 11.13 -10.75 -2.11
N SER A 188 11.42 -11.18 -0.88
CA SER A 188 12.66 -10.90 -0.16
C SER A 188 12.95 -9.41 0.10
N ILE A 189 11.89 -8.60 0.29
CA ILE A 189 12.04 -7.24 0.80
C ILE A 189 12.15 -7.30 2.32
N SER A 190 13.20 -6.68 2.87
CA SER A 190 13.50 -6.67 4.30
C SER A 190 12.56 -5.74 5.09
N GLU A 191 11.25 -5.99 4.99
CA GLU A 191 10.25 -5.31 5.78
C GLU A 191 10.07 -6.01 7.16
N LEU A 192 9.16 -5.47 7.99
CA LEU A 192 9.00 -5.93 9.38
C LEU A 192 8.69 -7.43 9.52
N THR A 193 7.90 -8.02 8.62
CA THR A 193 7.56 -9.44 8.69
C THR A 193 8.76 -10.32 8.39
N LEU A 194 9.54 -9.98 7.37
CA LEU A 194 10.77 -10.69 7.06
C LEU A 194 11.79 -10.57 8.20
N PHE A 195 11.95 -9.36 8.76
CA PHE A 195 12.77 -9.12 9.95
C PHE A 195 12.34 -10.03 11.10
N ALA A 196 11.04 -10.05 11.44
CA ALA A 196 10.54 -10.84 12.57
C ALA A 196 10.82 -12.34 12.40
N LEU A 197 10.60 -12.88 11.21
CA LEU A 197 10.85 -14.28 10.90
C LEU A 197 12.33 -14.65 11.03
N GLN A 198 13.21 -13.89 10.39
CA GLN A 198 14.65 -14.15 10.40
C GLN A 198 15.28 -13.93 11.78
N ALA A 199 14.95 -12.82 12.45
CA ALA A 199 15.47 -12.53 13.78
C ALA A 199 15.00 -13.54 14.83
N GLN A 200 13.77 -14.05 14.72
CA GLN A 200 13.31 -15.15 15.58
C GLN A 200 14.12 -16.42 15.36
N GLU A 201 14.38 -16.80 14.10
CA GLU A 201 15.16 -18.00 13.78
C GLU A 201 16.57 -17.91 14.31
N GLU A 202 17.22 -16.75 14.20
CA GLU A 202 18.60 -16.54 14.63
C GLU A 202 18.76 -16.44 16.15
N THR A 203 17.80 -15.78 16.84
CA THR A 203 17.93 -15.47 18.26
C THR A 203 17.14 -16.38 19.19
N ALA A 204 16.16 -17.13 18.67
CA ALA A 204 15.17 -17.90 19.43
C ALA A 204 14.37 -17.05 20.46
N ARG A 205 14.23 -15.72 20.23
CA ARG A 205 13.55 -14.75 21.08
C ARG A 205 12.28 -14.20 20.43
N GLY A 206 11.39 -15.13 20.02
CA GLY A 206 10.21 -14.77 19.25
C GLY A 206 9.27 -13.78 19.94
N ILE A 207 9.09 -13.88 21.26
CA ILE A 207 8.15 -13.03 21.99
C ILE A 207 8.58 -11.56 21.91
N GLU A 208 9.82 -11.28 22.25
CA GLU A 208 10.38 -9.91 22.26
C GLU A 208 10.38 -9.31 20.86
N ILE A 209 10.73 -10.10 19.85
CA ILE A 209 10.80 -9.64 18.46
C ILE A 209 9.40 -9.34 17.93
N TYR A 210 8.43 -10.23 18.11
CA TYR A 210 7.07 -10.00 17.62
C TYR A 210 6.32 -8.89 18.37
N LEU A 211 6.68 -8.59 19.60
CA LEU A 211 6.13 -7.42 20.31
C LEU A 211 6.70 -6.10 19.80
N ALA A 212 7.88 -6.10 19.18
CA ALA A 212 8.50 -4.90 18.63
C ALA A 212 8.03 -4.58 17.20
N VAL A 213 7.46 -5.56 16.51
CA VAL A 213 6.94 -5.47 15.12
C VAL A 213 5.46 -5.14 15.11
#